data_aae9b358cc2b81305e666de72895db92
#
_entry.id   aae9b358cc2b81305e666de72895db92
#
_cell.length_a   1.000
_cell.length_b   1.000
_cell.length_c   1.000
_cell.angle_alpha   90.00
_cell.angle_beta   90.00
_cell.angle_gamma   90.00
#
_symmetry.space_group_name_H-M   'P 1'
#
loop_
_entity.id
_entity.type
_entity.pdbx_description
1 polymer ?
#
loop_
_entity_poly.entity_id
_entity_poly.type
_entity_poly.pdbx_seq_one_letter_code
_entity_poly.pdbx_strand_id
1 'polypeptide(L)'
;MATRAAGSSPGTDRGYSEALSWAAALVVTWTALAVLGYGARDPDSRLYAEIAARTAAAPLSRWIAPDFPPGWYMRGPFREHPAGFFAPPAMLARLGYPAPQAPYALNVLYQILALAVVVRLAATVVADTEARALGWLLQLLPIAFTFRIRANHEAPVLLCLLAALLGTERARSRPRWAILTALGLVGLLLVKGLLAVFGPVLCALWLLARGRTASPAPSDRAAWLGLAASVAAMGLAGAVYECAYRQATGEPFWSFYAARQLGVAAVADSGARLTRCAYNLVWYLGRVLWFPFPWSLTLLAAAWHLRASAGSGRDPAASRLDPGTRAGALFAVLTVALYVGVFSLSDRRADRYVFPAYYAVGAAGAVAALRASPRLRRLAGHFDRPWAPAVVFVVAFLLHLAGGGLGIPTIKVWAPDS
;
A
#
# COMPACT_ATOMS: atom_id res chain seq x y z
N MET A 1 -35.40 -30.81 34.24
CA MET A 1 -35.52 -30.52 32.81
C MET A 1 -35.16 -29.08 32.59
N ALA A 2 -33.91 -28.78 32.15
CA ALA A 2 -33.45 -27.44 31.86
C ALA A 2 -33.41 -27.28 30.35
N THR A 3 -34.28 -26.46 29.80
CA THR A 3 -34.30 -26.04 28.42
C THR A 3 -33.05 -25.20 28.09
N ARG A 4 -32.10 -25.80 27.36
CA ARG A 4 -31.00 -25.05 26.71
C ARG A 4 -31.64 -24.09 25.70
N ALA A 5 -31.61 -22.81 26.01
CA ALA A 5 -31.83 -21.78 25.00
C ALA A 5 -30.79 -21.94 23.87
N ALA A 6 -31.27 -22.12 22.66
CA ALA A 6 -30.46 -22.15 21.45
C ALA A 6 -29.80 -20.78 21.28
N GLY A 7 -28.53 -20.67 21.67
CA GLY A 7 -27.73 -19.48 21.45
C GLY A 7 -27.47 -19.37 19.94
N SER A 8 -27.93 -18.29 19.34
CA SER A 8 -27.52 -17.86 18.01
C SER A 8 -25.99 -17.82 17.95
N SER A 9 -25.40 -18.48 16.98
CA SER A 9 -23.95 -18.56 16.82
C SER A 9 -23.37 -17.17 16.62
N PRO A 10 -22.40 -16.70 17.43
CA PRO A 10 -21.83 -15.33 17.32
C PRO A 10 -21.03 -15.09 16.03
N GLY A 11 -20.96 -16.06 15.13
CA GLY A 11 -20.20 -15.99 13.88
C GLY A 11 -20.93 -15.33 12.71
N THR A 12 -22.25 -15.47 12.65
CA THR A 12 -23.07 -14.97 11.52
C THR A 12 -23.26 -13.45 11.58
N ASP A 13 -23.44 -12.88 12.78
CA ASP A 13 -23.65 -11.44 12.95
C ASP A 13 -22.37 -10.61 12.63
N ARG A 14 -21.19 -11.17 12.92
CA ARG A 14 -19.91 -10.53 12.57
C ARG A 14 -19.68 -10.45 11.06
N GLY A 15 -19.97 -11.53 10.33
CA GLY A 15 -19.82 -11.57 8.86
C GLY A 15 -20.72 -10.55 8.16
N TYR A 16 -21.97 -10.43 8.63
CA TYR A 16 -22.94 -9.50 8.08
C TYR A 16 -22.55 -8.03 8.34
N SER A 17 -22.13 -7.71 9.58
CA SER A 17 -21.64 -6.37 9.94
C SER A 17 -20.40 -5.97 9.12
N GLU A 18 -19.47 -6.89 8.88
CA GLU A 18 -18.29 -6.66 8.05
C GLU A 18 -18.68 -6.40 6.60
N ALA A 19 -19.57 -7.19 6.01
CA ALA A 19 -20.06 -7.01 4.66
C ALA A 19 -20.76 -5.65 4.45
N LEU A 20 -21.61 -5.23 5.39
CA LEU A 20 -22.24 -3.91 5.37
C LEU A 20 -21.23 -2.78 5.44
N SER A 21 -20.19 -2.94 6.26
CA SER A 21 -19.10 -1.97 6.38
C SER A 21 -18.35 -1.81 5.06
N TRP A 22 -18.07 -2.90 4.36
CA TRP A 22 -17.47 -2.89 3.04
C TRP A 22 -18.35 -2.24 1.99
N ALA A 23 -19.63 -2.57 1.97
CA ALA A 23 -20.61 -1.98 1.05
C ALA A 23 -20.71 -0.46 1.28
N ALA A 24 -20.79 -0.01 2.53
CA ALA A 24 -20.81 1.42 2.87
C ALA A 24 -19.55 2.14 2.39
N ALA A 25 -18.36 1.56 2.64
CA ALA A 25 -17.08 2.11 2.18
C ALA A 25 -17.04 2.25 0.65
N LEU A 26 -17.50 1.23 -0.08
CA LEU A 26 -17.59 1.24 -1.53
C LEU A 26 -18.50 2.36 -2.02
N VAL A 27 -19.72 2.45 -1.50
CA VAL A 27 -20.72 3.45 -1.89
C VAL A 27 -20.22 4.87 -1.65
N VAL A 28 -19.66 5.15 -0.46
CA VAL A 28 -19.15 6.49 -0.12
C VAL A 28 -17.98 6.87 -1.03
N THR A 29 -17.05 5.94 -1.29
CA THR A 29 -15.91 6.22 -2.16
C THR A 29 -16.36 6.44 -3.61
N TRP A 30 -17.34 5.66 -4.09
CA TRP A 30 -17.92 5.82 -5.43
C TRP A 30 -18.62 7.17 -5.59
N THR A 31 -19.39 7.57 -4.58
CA THR A 31 -20.04 8.89 -4.54
C THR A 31 -19.00 10.01 -4.56
N ALA A 32 -17.93 9.88 -3.77
CA ALA A 32 -16.83 10.85 -3.77
C ALA A 32 -16.17 11.00 -5.14
N LEU A 33 -15.93 9.89 -5.85
CA LEU A 33 -15.42 9.91 -7.23
C LEU A 33 -16.37 10.64 -8.19
N ALA A 34 -17.66 10.37 -8.09
CA ALA A 34 -18.67 11.02 -8.94
C ALA A 34 -18.73 12.54 -8.69
N VAL A 35 -18.65 12.99 -7.42
CA VAL A 35 -18.68 14.40 -7.03
C VAL A 35 -17.39 15.14 -7.44
N LEU A 36 -16.22 14.50 -7.29
CA LEU A 36 -14.92 15.13 -7.61
C LEU A 36 -14.61 15.16 -9.11
N GLY A 37 -15.38 14.44 -9.91
CA GLY A 37 -15.04 14.18 -11.31
C GLY A 37 -13.81 13.26 -11.43
N TYR A 38 -13.85 12.37 -12.39
CA TYR A 38 -12.77 11.38 -12.59
C TYR A 38 -11.48 12.07 -13.04
N GLY A 39 -10.53 12.24 -12.12
CA GLY A 39 -9.13 12.54 -12.40
C GLY A 39 -8.80 13.77 -13.25
N ALA A 40 -9.75 14.72 -13.38
CA ALA A 40 -9.60 15.88 -14.26
C ALA A 40 -8.34 16.73 -13.98
N ARG A 41 -7.74 16.62 -12.79
CA ARG A 41 -6.61 17.42 -12.34
C ARG A 41 -5.28 16.67 -12.26
N ASP A 42 -5.27 15.35 -12.45
CA ASP A 42 -4.04 14.53 -12.40
C ASP A 42 -3.64 14.04 -13.79
N PRO A 43 -2.54 14.59 -14.37
CA PRO A 43 -2.08 14.21 -15.71
C PRO A 43 -1.78 12.72 -15.84
N ASP A 44 -1.14 12.11 -14.84
CA ASP A 44 -0.82 10.68 -14.86
C ASP A 44 -2.09 9.83 -14.92
N SER A 45 -3.11 10.17 -14.11
CA SER A 45 -4.38 9.44 -14.11
C SER A 45 -5.10 9.55 -15.45
N ARG A 46 -5.05 10.71 -16.12
CA ARG A 46 -5.63 10.87 -17.46
C ARG A 46 -4.89 10.02 -18.49
N LEU A 47 -3.55 10.06 -18.47
CA LEU A 47 -2.73 9.24 -19.36
C LEU A 47 -3.06 7.75 -19.17
N TYR A 48 -3.08 7.27 -17.94
CA TYR A 48 -3.31 5.85 -17.65
C TYR A 48 -4.75 5.42 -18.00
N ALA A 49 -5.73 6.28 -17.78
CA ALA A 49 -7.11 6.01 -18.18
C ALA A 49 -7.25 5.92 -19.70
N GLU A 50 -6.58 6.79 -20.44
CA GLU A 50 -6.58 6.77 -21.89
C GLU A 50 -5.84 5.54 -22.45
N ILE A 51 -4.69 5.17 -21.88
CA ILE A 51 -3.97 3.93 -22.27
C ILE A 51 -4.88 2.71 -22.02
N ALA A 52 -5.54 2.62 -20.85
CA ALA A 52 -6.43 1.50 -20.54
C ALA A 52 -7.63 1.42 -21.51
N ALA A 53 -8.24 2.55 -21.85
CA ALA A 53 -9.35 2.61 -22.80
C ALA A 53 -8.91 2.13 -24.21
N ARG A 54 -7.75 2.58 -24.68
CA ARG A 54 -7.17 2.12 -25.95
C ARG A 54 -6.81 0.64 -25.93
N THR A 55 -6.24 0.17 -24.82
CA THR A 55 -5.95 -1.25 -24.61
C THR A 55 -7.21 -2.09 -24.70
N ALA A 56 -8.33 -1.62 -24.14
CA ALA A 56 -9.62 -2.29 -24.22
C ALA A 56 -10.13 -2.42 -25.67
N ALA A 57 -9.91 -1.42 -26.50
CA ALA A 57 -10.29 -1.42 -27.92
C ALA A 57 -9.35 -2.27 -28.80
N ALA A 58 -8.12 -2.53 -28.33
CA ALA A 58 -7.10 -3.26 -29.10
C ALA A 58 -7.31 -4.80 -29.02
N PRO A 59 -6.83 -5.59 -30.01
CA PRO A 59 -6.77 -7.06 -29.90
C PRO A 59 -5.97 -7.51 -28.67
N LEU A 60 -6.30 -8.66 -28.10
CA LEU A 60 -5.63 -9.20 -26.89
C LEU A 60 -4.12 -9.36 -27.08
N SER A 61 -3.66 -9.69 -28.29
CA SER A 61 -2.22 -9.79 -28.61
C SER A 61 -1.45 -8.47 -28.41
N ARG A 62 -2.13 -7.33 -28.42
CA ARG A 62 -1.54 -6.01 -28.19
C ARG A 62 -1.56 -5.56 -26.73
N TRP A 63 -2.22 -6.27 -25.86
CA TRP A 63 -2.35 -5.89 -24.45
C TRP A 63 -1.02 -5.92 -23.69
N ILE A 64 -0.07 -6.73 -24.16
CA ILE A 64 1.26 -6.82 -23.53
C ILE A 64 2.11 -5.56 -23.79
N ALA A 65 1.81 -4.81 -24.85
CA ALA A 65 2.52 -3.62 -25.28
C ALA A 65 1.53 -2.51 -25.65
N PRO A 66 0.84 -1.90 -24.67
CA PRO A 66 -0.08 -0.81 -24.92
C PRO A 66 0.66 0.41 -25.47
N ASP A 67 0.03 1.17 -26.36
CA ASP A 67 0.64 2.35 -26.97
C ASP A 67 0.33 3.64 -26.21
N PHE A 68 1.26 4.61 -26.31
CA PHE A 68 0.98 5.98 -25.90
C PHE A 68 -0.18 6.56 -26.71
N PRO A 69 -1.08 7.33 -26.09
CA PRO A 69 -2.13 8.02 -26.81
C PRO A 69 -1.55 9.14 -27.70
N PRO A 70 -2.21 9.47 -28.82
CA PRO A 70 -1.82 10.59 -29.67
C PRO A 70 -1.81 11.92 -28.90
N GLY A 71 -0.86 12.78 -29.22
CA GLY A 71 -0.74 14.11 -28.57
C GLY A 71 0.06 14.12 -27.27
N TRP A 72 0.46 12.98 -26.75
CA TRP A 72 1.37 12.91 -25.62
C TRP A 72 2.84 13.06 -26.07
N TYR A 73 3.73 13.36 -25.11
CA TYR A 73 5.15 13.66 -25.35
C TYR A 73 5.97 12.48 -25.92
N MET A 74 5.43 11.27 -25.86
CA MET A 74 6.03 10.06 -26.43
C MET A 74 5.08 9.38 -27.43
N ARG A 75 5.65 8.58 -28.33
CA ARG A 75 4.93 7.79 -29.32
C ARG A 75 5.36 6.32 -29.23
N GLY A 76 4.51 5.42 -29.77
CA GLY A 76 4.77 3.98 -29.78
C GLY A 76 4.44 3.28 -28.46
N PRO A 77 5.01 2.10 -28.20
CA PRO A 77 4.67 1.30 -27.03
C PRO A 77 5.01 2.02 -25.71
N PHE A 78 4.07 1.98 -24.77
CA PHE A 78 4.27 2.50 -23.42
C PHE A 78 5.20 1.56 -22.62
N ARG A 79 6.32 2.08 -22.13
CA ARG A 79 7.37 1.31 -21.43
C ARG A 79 7.72 1.85 -20.04
N GLU A 80 6.93 2.77 -19.51
CA GLU A 80 7.18 3.34 -18.18
C GLU A 80 6.68 2.43 -17.06
N HIS A 81 5.71 1.55 -17.35
CA HIS A 81 5.21 0.50 -16.47
C HIS A 81 4.82 -0.72 -17.30
N PRO A 82 4.91 -1.95 -16.71
CA PRO A 82 4.40 -3.15 -17.37
C PRO A 82 2.89 -3.10 -17.61
N ALA A 83 2.43 -3.84 -18.61
CA ALA A 83 1.04 -3.84 -19.05
C ALA A 83 0.04 -4.40 -18.02
N GLY A 84 0.51 -5.11 -17.00
CA GLY A 84 -0.35 -5.64 -15.94
C GLY A 84 -1.12 -4.58 -15.15
N PHE A 85 -0.70 -3.32 -15.22
CA PHE A 85 -1.47 -2.20 -14.69
C PHE A 85 -2.68 -1.85 -15.56
N PHE A 86 -2.58 -1.99 -16.89
CA PHE A 86 -3.61 -1.60 -17.83
C PHE A 86 -4.59 -2.73 -18.19
N ALA A 87 -4.15 -3.98 -18.09
CA ALA A 87 -4.97 -5.13 -18.46
C ALA A 87 -6.26 -5.29 -17.63
N PRO A 88 -6.27 -5.17 -16.29
CA PRO A 88 -7.51 -5.26 -15.51
C PRO A 88 -8.55 -4.18 -15.86
N PRO A 89 -8.21 -2.88 -15.96
CA PRO A 89 -9.20 -1.88 -16.37
C PRO A 89 -9.66 -2.04 -17.83
N ALA A 90 -8.79 -2.49 -18.73
CA ALA A 90 -9.18 -2.84 -20.10
C ALA A 90 -10.17 -4.01 -20.13
N MET A 91 -9.98 -5.03 -19.29
CA MET A 91 -10.93 -6.13 -19.15
C MET A 91 -12.27 -5.65 -18.62
N LEU A 92 -12.28 -4.81 -17.58
CA LEU A 92 -13.50 -4.24 -17.02
C LEU A 92 -14.27 -3.42 -18.09
N ALA A 93 -13.56 -2.67 -18.92
CA ALA A 93 -14.15 -1.92 -20.02
C ALA A 93 -14.76 -2.85 -21.09
N ARG A 94 -14.12 -3.98 -21.41
CA ARG A 94 -14.69 -4.99 -22.32
C ARG A 94 -15.95 -5.67 -21.78
N LEU A 95 -16.08 -5.73 -20.46
CA LEU A 95 -17.29 -6.24 -19.79
C LEU A 95 -18.44 -5.21 -19.76
N GLY A 96 -18.26 -4.06 -20.41
CA GLY A 96 -19.31 -3.03 -20.56
C GLY A 96 -19.20 -1.86 -19.59
N TYR A 97 -18.18 -1.81 -18.73
CA TYR A 97 -17.98 -0.64 -17.88
C TYR A 97 -17.40 0.52 -18.70
N PRO A 98 -17.78 1.81 -18.44
CA PRO A 98 -17.25 2.94 -19.20
C PRO A 98 -15.72 3.00 -19.16
N ALA A 99 -15.07 2.85 -20.33
CA ALA A 99 -13.62 2.68 -20.43
C ALA A 99 -12.79 3.78 -19.75
N PRO A 100 -13.12 5.10 -19.87
CA PRO A 100 -12.37 6.14 -19.18
C PRO A 100 -12.48 6.09 -17.65
N GLN A 101 -13.51 5.42 -17.12
CA GLN A 101 -13.78 5.33 -15.68
C GLN A 101 -13.26 4.02 -15.06
N ALA A 102 -13.01 2.99 -15.88
CA ALA A 102 -12.63 1.67 -15.41
C ALA A 102 -11.37 1.66 -14.50
N PRO A 103 -10.29 2.42 -14.79
CA PRO A 103 -9.11 2.45 -13.92
C PRO A 103 -9.41 3.05 -12.53
N TYR A 104 -10.27 4.08 -12.47
CA TYR A 104 -10.66 4.70 -11.20
C TYR A 104 -11.49 3.74 -10.35
N ALA A 105 -12.45 3.06 -10.97
CA ALA A 105 -13.27 2.07 -10.33
C ALA A 105 -12.44 0.93 -9.72
N LEU A 106 -11.49 0.40 -10.48
CA LEU A 106 -10.59 -0.63 -9.99
C LEU A 106 -9.67 -0.12 -8.89
N ASN A 107 -9.24 1.13 -8.97
CA ASN A 107 -8.40 1.72 -7.92
C ASN A 107 -9.13 1.76 -6.57
N VAL A 108 -10.42 2.10 -6.57
CA VAL A 108 -11.27 2.00 -5.38
C VAL A 108 -11.34 0.56 -4.87
N LEU A 109 -11.57 -0.41 -5.76
CA LEU A 109 -11.62 -1.82 -5.39
C LEU A 109 -10.30 -2.29 -4.79
N TYR A 110 -9.15 -1.94 -5.38
CA TYR A 110 -7.84 -2.27 -4.86
C TYR A 110 -7.61 -1.71 -3.45
N GLN A 111 -8.04 -0.48 -3.18
CA GLN A 111 -7.94 0.13 -1.86
C GLN A 111 -8.81 -0.59 -0.81
N ILE A 112 -10.02 -0.99 -1.17
CA ILE A 112 -10.92 -1.75 -0.28
C ILE A 112 -10.31 -3.13 0.01
N LEU A 113 -9.81 -3.82 -1.01
CA LEU A 113 -9.12 -5.10 -0.82
C LEU A 113 -7.85 -4.94 0.02
N ALA A 114 -7.07 -3.88 -0.21
CA ALA A 114 -5.88 -3.57 0.59
C ALA A 114 -6.24 -3.33 2.07
N LEU A 115 -7.36 -2.64 2.35
CA LEU A 115 -7.88 -2.48 3.71
C LEU A 115 -8.20 -3.83 4.35
N ALA A 116 -8.90 -4.73 3.63
CA ALA A 116 -9.18 -6.07 4.15
C ALA A 116 -7.92 -6.87 4.47
N VAL A 117 -6.91 -6.77 3.61
CA VAL A 117 -5.62 -7.45 3.80
C VAL A 117 -4.84 -6.84 4.98
N VAL A 118 -4.83 -5.50 5.10
CA VAL A 118 -4.17 -4.81 6.24
C VAL A 118 -4.77 -5.23 7.57
N VAL A 119 -6.11 -5.31 7.67
CA VAL A 119 -6.78 -5.77 8.91
C VAL A 119 -6.35 -7.19 9.25
N ARG A 120 -6.33 -8.10 8.27
CA ARG A 120 -5.92 -9.50 8.48
C ARG A 120 -4.43 -9.64 8.83
N LEU A 121 -3.58 -8.81 8.25
CA LEU A 121 -2.16 -8.78 8.58
C LEU A 121 -1.95 -8.23 10.00
N ALA A 122 -2.59 -7.12 10.34
CA ALA A 122 -2.51 -6.52 11.66
C ALA A 122 -3.02 -7.47 12.77
N ALA A 123 -4.09 -8.23 12.51
CA ALA A 123 -4.62 -9.22 13.45
C ALA A 123 -3.65 -10.37 13.78
N THR A 124 -2.52 -10.49 13.08
CA THR A 124 -1.43 -11.41 13.43
C THR A 124 -0.49 -10.87 14.51
N VAL A 125 -0.56 -9.58 14.81
CA VAL A 125 0.36 -8.88 15.73
C VAL A 125 -0.35 -8.07 16.82
N VAL A 126 -1.63 -7.71 16.63
CA VAL A 126 -2.47 -6.99 17.60
C VAL A 126 -3.83 -7.69 17.74
N ALA A 127 -4.65 -7.28 18.74
CA ALA A 127 -6.00 -7.83 18.90
C ALA A 127 -6.90 -7.48 17.69
N ASP A 128 -7.89 -8.32 17.40
CA ASP A 128 -8.79 -8.13 16.24
C ASP A 128 -9.49 -6.77 16.23
N THR A 129 -9.94 -6.28 17.38
CA THR A 129 -10.55 -4.94 17.53
C THR A 129 -9.57 -3.82 17.20
N GLU A 130 -8.32 -3.93 17.66
CA GLU A 130 -7.25 -2.98 17.35
C GLU A 130 -6.89 -3.05 15.84
N ALA A 131 -6.85 -4.25 15.27
CA ALA A 131 -6.58 -4.45 13.84
C ALA A 131 -7.65 -3.79 12.95
N ARG A 132 -8.94 -3.94 13.28
CA ARG A 132 -10.03 -3.28 12.56
C ARG A 132 -9.96 -1.76 12.71
N ALA A 133 -9.78 -1.26 13.93
CA ALA A 133 -9.63 0.16 14.17
C ALA A 133 -8.44 0.73 13.39
N LEU A 134 -7.30 0.03 13.38
CA LEU A 134 -6.14 0.40 12.59
C LEU A 134 -6.48 0.52 11.10
N GLY A 135 -7.16 -0.47 10.52
CA GLY A 135 -7.57 -0.44 9.13
C GLY A 135 -8.35 0.83 8.78
N TRP A 136 -9.32 1.20 9.61
CA TRP A 136 -10.12 2.41 9.38
C TRP A 136 -9.32 3.70 9.62
N LEU A 137 -8.49 3.76 10.65
CA LEU A 137 -7.65 4.92 10.92
C LEU A 137 -6.67 5.21 9.79
N LEU A 138 -6.17 4.17 9.10
CA LEU A 138 -5.34 4.33 7.91
C LEU A 138 -6.10 4.96 6.73
N GLN A 139 -7.42 4.83 6.66
CA GLN A 139 -8.22 5.50 5.63
C GLN A 139 -8.34 7.02 5.86
N LEU A 140 -8.09 7.49 7.07
CA LEU A 140 -8.02 8.91 7.40
C LEU A 140 -6.68 9.55 7.04
N LEU A 141 -5.69 8.77 6.60
CA LEU A 141 -4.48 9.35 6.03
C LEU A 141 -4.83 10.13 4.77
N PRO A 142 -4.47 11.42 4.68
CA PRO A 142 -4.79 12.26 3.53
C PRO A 142 -4.35 11.64 2.21
N ILE A 143 -3.13 11.16 2.18
CA ILE A 143 -2.54 10.54 1.01
C ILE A 143 -3.31 9.27 0.57
N ALA A 144 -3.86 8.50 1.52
CA ALA A 144 -4.65 7.32 1.21
C ALA A 144 -5.91 7.68 0.42
N PHE A 145 -6.61 8.74 0.82
CA PHE A 145 -7.79 9.21 0.11
C PHE A 145 -7.43 9.75 -1.27
N THR A 146 -6.40 10.57 -1.38
CA THR A 146 -5.94 11.14 -2.65
C THR A 146 -5.63 10.04 -3.68
N PHE A 147 -4.90 8.99 -3.30
CA PHE A 147 -4.61 7.89 -4.22
C PHE A 147 -5.82 7.00 -4.53
N ARG A 148 -6.85 7.02 -3.69
CA ARG A 148 -8.09 6.27 -3.95
C ARG A 148 -8.89 6.85 -5.10
N ILE A 149 -8.92 8.17 -5.25
CA ILE A 149 -9.65 8.85 -6.31
C ILE A 149 -8.84 9.04 -7.60
N ARG A 150 -7.63 8.51 -7.68
CA ARG A 150 -6.78 8.57 -8.87
C ARG A 150 -6.76 7.24 -9.62
N ALA A 151 -6.44 7.28 -10.90
CA ALA A 151 -6.19 6.09 -11.72
C ALA A 151 -4.69 5.86 -11.85
N ASN A 152 -4.01 5.57 -10.73
CA ASN A 152 -2.57 5.35 -10.70
C ASN A 152 -2.21 4.02 -10.04
N HIS A 153 -0.94 3.64 -10.08
CA HIS A 153 -0.45 2.33 -9.68
C HIS A 153 -0.23 2.15 -8.17
N GLU A 154 -0.38 3.20 -7.33
CA GLU A 154 -0.11 3.10 -5.90
C GLU A 154 -1.06 2.13 -5.18
N ALA A 155 -2.33 2.10 -5.55
CA ALA A 155 -3.30 1.21 -4.91
C ALA A 155 -3.07 -0.28 -5.25
N PRO A 156 -2.94 -0.70 -6.52
CA PRO A 156 -2.60 -2.09 -6.82
C PRO A 156 -1.21 -2.48 -6.29
N VAL A 157 -0.21 -1.58 -6.27
CA VAL A 157 1.08 -1.82 -5.62
C VAL A 157 0.91 -2.12 -4.14
N LEU A 158 0.14 -1.29 -3.41
CA LEU A 158 -0.13 -1.51 -1.99
C LEU A 158 -0.83 -2.84 -1.75
N LEU A 159 -1.87 -3.16 -2.54
CA LEU A 159 -2.58 -4.43 -2.43
C LEU A 159 -1.65 -5.62 -2.64
N CYS A 160 -0.86 -5.62 -3.72
CA CYS A 160 0.08 -6.69 -4.02
C CYS A 160 1.13 -6.86 -2.92
N LEU A 161 1.68 -5.76 -2.41
CA LEU A 161 2.64 -5.77 -1.31
C LEU A 161 2.05 -6.33 -0.02
N LEU A 162 0.86 -5.88 0.37
CA LEU A 162 0.16 -6.36 1.56
C LEU A 162 -0.23 -7.84 1.42
N ALA A 163 -0.66 -8.28 0.23
CA ALA A 163 -0.94 -9.69 -0.05
C ALA A 163 0.32 -10.55 0.09
N ALA A 164 1.47 -10.09 -0.43
CA ALA A 164 2.75 -10.77 -0.26
C ALA A 164 3.15 -10.88 1.22
N LEU A 165 3.02 -9.79 2.00
CA LEU A 165 3.31 -9.79 3.43
C LEU A 165 2.38 -10.71 4.22
N LEU A 166 1.06 -10.68 3.95
CA LEU A 166 0.09 -11.58 4.59
C LEU A 166 0.36 -13.04 4.25
N GLY A 167 0.66 -13.33 2.97
CA GLY A 167 1.06 -14.66 2.52
C GLY A 167 2.29 -15.16 3.25
N THR A 168 3.32 -14.32 3.36
CA THR A 168 4.57 -14.61 4.08
C THR A 168 4.33 -14.88 5.57
N GLU A 169 3.53 -14.07 6.25
CA GLU A 169 3.19 -14.30 7.67
C GLU A 169 2.39 -15.59 7.85
N ARG A 170 1.41 -15.84 6.99
CA ARG A 170 0.59 -17.05 7.06
C ARG A 170 1.36 -18.32 6.68
N ALA A 171 2.37 -18.22 5.83
CA ALA A 171 3.24 -19.34 5.46
C ALA A 171 4.05 -19.88 6.66
N ARG A 172 4.27 -19.08 7.70
CA ARG A 172 4.88 -19.51 8.98
C ARG A 172 4.07 -20.62 9.66
N SER A 173 2.77 -20.64 9.49
CA SER A 173 1.90 -21.68 10.06
C SER A 173 1.44 -22.71 9.04
N ARG A 174 1.29 -22.33 7.77
CA ARG A 174 0.76 -23.18 6.69
C ARG A 174 1.47 -22.84 5.37
N PRO A 175 2.42 -23.66 4.90
CA PRO A 175 3.26 -23.39 3.72
C PRO A 175 2.49 -23.03 2.44
N ARG A 176 1.27 -23.55 2.26
CA ARG A 176 0.40 -23.24 1.11
C ARG A 176 0.15 -21.74 0.91
N TRP A 177 0.28 -20.92 1.96
CA TRP A 177 0.10 -19.46 1.86
C TRP A 177 1.25 -18.78 1.10
N ALA A 178 2.35 -19.48 0.82
CA ALA A 178 3.39 -19.00 -0.09
C ALA A 178 2.84 -18.70 -1.50
N ILE A 179 1.74 -19.35 -1.90
CA ILE A 179 1.03 -19.01 -3.15
C ILE A 179 0.55 -17.56 -3.14
N LEU A 180 -0.01 -17.07 -2.02
CA LEU A 180 -0.42 -15.67 -1.90
C LEU A 180 0.80 -14.73 -1.95
N THR A 181 1.93 -15.13 -1.35
CA THR A 181 3.20 -14.38 -1.48
C THR A 181 3.61 -14.28 -2.94
N ALA A 182 3.62 -15.40 -3.67
CA ALA A 182 3.98 -15.45 -5.08
C ALA A 182 3.05 -14.57 -5.94
N LEU A 183 1.73 -14.69 -5.76
CA LEU A 183 0.74 -13.87 -6.47
C LEU A 183 0.95 -12.37 -6.19
N GLY A 184 1.22 -12.01 -4.94
CA GLY A 184 1.53 -10.62 -4.57
C GLY A 184 2.80 -10.10 -5.24
N LEU A 185 3.90 -10.88 -5.21
CA LEU A 185 5.17 -10.47 -5.82
C LEU A 185 5.09 -10.41 -7.36
N VAL A 186 4.45 -11.38 -8.00
CA VAL A 186 4.21 -11.37 -9.45
C VAL A 186 3.33 -10.18 -9.83
N GLY A 187 2.22 -9.95 -9.11
CA GLY A 187 1.36 -8.79 -9.32
C GLY A 187 2.13 -7.47 -9.19
N LEU A 188 2.98 -7.36 -8.17
CA LEU A 188 3.83 -6.19 -7.95
C LEU A 188 4.78 -5.94 -9.13
N LEU A 189 5.42 -7.00 -9.66
CA LEU A 189 6.28 -6.93 -10.84
C LEU A 189 5.50 -6.45 -12.07
N LEU A 190 4.32 -7.02 -12.32
CA LEU A 190 3.49 -6.69 -13.49
C LEU A 190 2.86 -5.29 -13.41
N VAL A 191 2.78 -4.70 -12.21
CA VAL A 191 2.25 -3.33 -12.00
C VAL A 191 3.38 -2.30 -11.97
N LYS A 192 4.48 -2.58 -11.24
CA LYS A 192 5.52 -1.58 -10.93
C LYS A 192 6.87 -1.85 -11.58
N GLY A 193 7.03 -2.98 -12.26
CA GLY A 193 8.30 -3.35 -12.92
C GLY A 193 9.41 -3.65 -11.91
N LEU A 194 10.65 -3.23 -12.19
CA LEU A 194 11.82 -3.55 -11.37
C LEU A 194 11.75 -3.02 -9.93
N LEU A 195 10.94 -2.00 -9.66
CA LEU A 195 10.71 -1.54 -8.30
C LEU A 195 9.96 -2.58 -7.43
N ALA A 196 9.43 -3.64 -8.06
CA ALA A 196 8.89 -4.80 -7.34
C ALA A 196 9.91 -5.50 -6.44
N VAL A 197 11.20 -5.27 -6.63
CA VAL A 197 12.28 -5.78 -5.74
C VAL A 197 12.07 -5.39 -4.27
N PHE A 198 11.36 -4.30 -4.00
CA PHE A 198 11.00 -3.94 -2.63
C PHE A 198 10.08 -4.97 -1.96
N GLY A 199 9.26 -5.69 -2.73
CA GLY A 199 8.34 -6.70 -2.22
C GLY A 199 9.06 -7.83 -1.46
N PRO A 200 9.95 -8.60 -2.11
CA PRO A 200 10.70 -9.66 -1.42
C PRO A 200 11.58 -9.11 -0.28
N VAL A 201 12.18 -7.93 -0.42
CA VAL A 201 12.97 -7.30 0.65
C VAL A 201 12.08 -7.01 1.87
N LEU A 202 10.89 -6.44 1.68
CA LEU A 202 9.97 -6.19 2.79
C LEU A 202 9.43 -7.48 3.42
N CYS A 203 9.16 -8.52 2.64
CA CYS A 203 8.79 -9.83 3.17
C CYS A 203 9.93 -10.42 4.04
N ALA A 204 11.18 -10.31 3.59
CA ALA A 204 12.35 -10.73 4.36
C ALA A 204 12.51 -9.91 5.66
N LEU A 205 12.38 -8.57 5.58
CA LEU A 205 12.43 -7.68 6.74
C LEU A 205 11.32 -7.99 7.76
N TRP A 206 10.13 -8.34 7.27
CA TRP A 206 9.02 -8.79 8.12
C TRP A 206 9.38 -10.07 8.87
N LEU A 207 9.89 -11.10 8.19
CA LEU A 207 10.33 -12.34 8.83
C LEU A 207 11.44 -12.10 9.86
N LEU A 208 12.41 -11.26 9.56
CA LEU A 208 13.46 -10.87 10.48
C LEU A 208 12.92 -10.12 11.72
N ALA A 209 11.98 -9.20 11.53
CA ALA A 209 11.35 -8.49 12.64
C ALA A 209 10.58 -9.45 13.56
N ARG A 210 9.84 -10.39 12.96
CA ARG A 210 9.09 -11.43 13.70
C ARG A 210 10.01 -12.41 14.42
N GLY A 211 11.08 -12.87 13.80
CA GLY A 211 12.04 -13.79 14.39
C GLY A 211 12.82 -13.20 15.58
N ARG A 212 13.06 -11.87 15.58
CA ARG A 212 13.75 -11.19 16.69
C ARG A 212 12.87 -10.94 17.91
N THR A 213 11.56 -10.96 17.76
CA THR A 213 10.60 -10.56 18.81
C THR A 213 9.78 -11.71 19.36
N ALA A 214 9.62 -12.78 18.62
CA ALA A 214 8.97 -14.02 19.04
C ALA A 214 10.00 -15.13 19.18
N SER A 215 9.72 -16.16 20.01
CA SER A 215 10.53 -17.38 19.97
C SER A 215 10.54 -17.95 18.56
N PRO A 216 11.70 -18.39 18.02
CA PRO A 216 11.79 -18.93 16.68
C PRO A 216 10.83 -20.12 16.56
N ALA A 217 9.81 -19.96 15.71
CA ALA A 217 8.89 -21.05 15.44
C ALA A 217 9.56 -22.04 14.48
N PRO A 218 9.35 -23.36 14.62
CA PRO A 218 9.89 -24.37 13.70
C PRO A 218 9.48 -24.11 12.24
N SER A 219 8.43 -23.35 12.03
CA SER A 219 7.83 -22.97 10.76
C SER A 219 8.52 -21.82 10.02
N ASP A 220 9.43 -21.07 10.65
CA ASP A 220 10.09 -19.92 9.97
C ASP A 220 10.88 -20.39 8.74
N ARG A 221 11.49 -21.60 8.78
CA ARG A 221 12.14 -22.20 7.61
C ARG A 221 11.18 -22.37 6.43
N ALA A 222 9.95 -22.81 6.65
CA ALA A 222 8.95 -22.96 5.60
C ALA A 222 8.56 -21.60 4.97
N ALA A 223 8.45 -20.56 5.76
CA ALA A 223 8.18 -19.21 5.27
C ALA A 223 9.35 -18.66 4.41
N TRP A 224 10.60 -18.89 4.82
CA TRP A 224 11.78 -18.51 4.04
C TRP A 224 11.87 -19.27 2.72
N LEU A 225 11.62 -20.59 2.72
CA LEU A 225 11.56 -21.39 1.49
C LEU A 225 10.42 -20.96 0.58
N GLY A 226 9.24 -20.67 1.17
CA GLY A 226 8.11 -20.11 0.45
C GLY A 226 8.41 -18.75 -0.19
N LEU A 227 9.13 -17.86 0.52
CA LEU A 227 9.58 -16.59 -0.02
C LEU A 227 10.56 -16.79 -1.18
N ALA A 228 11.56 -17.67 -1.02
CA ALA A 228 12.52 -17.98 -2.09
C ALA A 228 11.82 -18.52 -3.35
N ALA A 229 10.87 -19.46 -3.19
CA ALA A 229 10.07 -19.97 -4.30
C ALA A 229 9.22 -18.86 -4.96
N SER A 230 8.68 -17.94 -4.16
CA SER A 230 7.89 -16.81 -4.66
C SER A 230 8.75 -15.80 -5.45
N VAL A 231 10.01 -15.59 -5.03
CA VAL A 231 10.98 -14.79 -5.79
C VAL A 231 11.34 -15.45 -7.11
N ALA A 232 11.54 -16.77 -7.11
CA ALA A 232 11.77 -17.52 -8.36
C ALA A 232 10.55 -17.42 -9.31
N ALA A 233 9.33 -17.53 -8.80
CA ALA A 233 8.10 -17.33 -9.58
C ALA A 233 8.00 -15.91 -10.15
N MET A 234 8.37 -14.88 -9.38
CA MET A 234 8.45 -13.50 -9.85
C MET A 234 9.49 -13.33 -10.97
N GLY A 235 10.67 -13.95 -10.84
CA GLY A 235 11.70 -13.95 -11.88
C GLY A 235 11.24 -14.63 -13.16
N LEU A 236 10.58 -15.80 -13.04
CA LEU A 236 9.99 -16.50 -14.18
C LEU A 236 8.92 -15.66 -14.88
N ALA A 237 8.01 -15.02 -14.10
CA ALA A 237 7.01 -14.12 -14.66
C ALA A 237 7.64 -12.95 -15.41
N GLY A 238 8.77 -12.40 -14.91
CA GLY A 238 9.54 -11.36 -15.59
C GLY A 238 10.13 -11.84 -16.91
N ALA A 239 10.66 -13.06 -16.93
CA ALA A 239 11.20 -13.65 -18.17
C ALA A 239 10.10 -13.93 -19.19
N VAL A 240 8.96 -14.47 -18.77
CA VAL A 240 7.79 -14.69 -19.63
C VAL A 240 7.27 -13.37 -20.20
N TYR A 241 7.18 -12.32 -19.37
CA TYR A 241 6.78 -10.99 -19.80
C TYR A 241 7.72 -10.43 -20.87
N GLU A 242 9.03 -10.54 -20.67
CA GLU A 242 10.05 -10.10 -21.66
C GLU A 242 9.89 -10.82 -22.99
N CYS A 243 9.75 -12.16 -22.97
CA CYS A 243 9.56 -12.95 -24.19
C CYS A 243 8.29 -12.53 -24.93
N ALA A 244 7.15 -12.41 -24.23
CA ALA A 244 5.90 -11.99 -24.83
C ALA A 244 5.96 -10.57 -25.39
N TYR A 245 6.60 -9.64 -24.66
CA TYR A 245 6.77 -8.27 -25.10
C TYR A 245 7.66 -8.19 -26.39
N ARG A 246 8.78 -8.92 -26.42
CA ARG A 246 9.65 -9.00 -27.62
C ARG A 246 8.93 -9.60 -28.83
N GLN A 247 8.10 -10.63 -28.61
CA GLN A 247 7.28 -11.19 -29.69
C GLN A 247 6.29 -10.17 -30.26
N ALA A 248 5.72 -9.31 -29.40
CA ALA A 248 4.73 -8.32 -29.81
C ALA A 248 5.35 -7.07 -30.48
N THR A 249 6.58 -6.69 -30.10
CA THR A 249 7.18 -5.40 -30.50
C THR A 249 8.50 -5.51 -31.25
N GLY A 250 9.18 -6.67 -31.19
CA GLY A 250 10.56 -6.84 -31.67
C GLY A 250 11.64 -6.26 -30.73
N GLU A 251 11.26 -5.64 -29.62
CA GLU A 251 12.17 -4.87 -28.76
C GLU A 251 12.16 -5.37 -27.31
N PRO A 252 13.29 -5.22 -26.56
CA PRO A 252 13.35 -5.60 -25.15
C PRO A 252 12.58 -4.61 -24.28
N PHE A 253 11.85 -5.13 -23.26
CA PHE A 253 11.17 -4.28 -22.29
C PHE A 253 12.08 -3.88 -21.13
N TRP A 254 12.70 -4.87 -20.44
CA TRP A 254 13.39 -4.62 -19.18
C TRP A 254 14.64 -3.78 -19.31
N SER A 255 15.40 -3.90 -20.41
CA SER A 255 16.58 -3.07 -20.63
C SER A 255 16.20 -1.60 -20.82
N PHE A 256 15.15 -1.34 -21.62
CA PHE A 256 14.64 0.02 -21.81
C PHE A 256 14.07 0.58 -20.49
N TYR A 257 13.27 -0.22 -19.78
CA TYR A 257 12.70 0.16 -18.49
C TYR A 257 13.81 0.49 -17.47
N ALA A 258 14.85 -0.35 -17.37
CA ALA A 258 15.97 -0.13 -16.46
C ALA A 258 16.75 1.13 -16.82
N ALA A 259 17.07 1.34 -18.08
CA ALA A 259 17.77 2.54 -18.55
C ALA A 259 16.98 3.82 -18.20
N ARG A 260 15.65 3.79 -18.37
CA ARG A 260 14.80 4.96 -18.11
C ARG A 260 14.55 5.20 -16.64
N GLN A 261 14.36 4.16 -15.83
CA GLN A 261 14.02 4.28 -14.41
C GLN A 261 15.27 4.38 -13.50
N LEU A 262 16.37 3.71 -13.90
CA LEU A 262 17.59 3.65 -13.10
C LEU A 262 18.72 4.52 -13.70
N GLY A 263 18.75 4.73 -15.02
CA GLY A 263 19.79 5.47 -15.71
C GLY A 263 19.86 6.96 -15.35
N VAL A 264 18.75 7.52 -14.87
CA VAL A 264 18.70 8.90 -14.35
C VAL A 264 19.55 9.07 -13.10
N ALA A 265 19.88 7.97 -12.39
CA ALA A 265 20.74 7.99 -11.21
C ALA A 265 22.24 8.03 -11.52
N ALA A 266 22.64 7.90 -12.80
CA ALA A 266 24.05 7.64 -13.19
C ALA A 266 24.87 8.88 -13.56
N VAL A 267 24.27 10.06 -13.67
CA VAL A 267 24.94 11.24 -14.25
C VAL A 267 24.94 12.42 -13.26
N ALA A 268 25.86 12.43 -12.32
CA ALA A 268 26.17 13.65 -11.58
C ALA A 268 27.61 13.61 -11.03
N ASP A 269 28.29 14.74 -11.08
CA ASP A 269 29.48 15.04 -10.32
C ASP A 269 29.31 14.63 -8.84
N SER A 270 30.30 13.99 -8.26
CA SER A 270 30.23 13.35 -6.94
C SER A 270 29.85 14.33 -5.82
N GLY A 271 30.29 15.57 -5.86
CA GLY A 271 29.95 16.60 -4.87
C GLY A 271 28.49 17.06 -4.96
N ALA A 272 28.01 17.33 -6.16
CA ALA A 272 26.61 17.67 -6.41
C ALA A 272 25.66 16.51 -6.05
N ARG A 273 26.12 15.26 -6.23
CA ARG A 273 25.36 14.06 -5.87
C ARG A 273 25.15 13.95 -4.35
N LEU A 274 26.20 14.15 -3.54
CA LEU A 274 26.09 14.05 -2.08
C LEU A 274 25.11 15.10 -1.53
N THR A 275 25.23 16.35 -1.98
CA THR A 275 24.32 17.44 -1.59
C THR A 275 22.86 17.11 -1.95
N ARG A 276 22.63 16.57 -3.14
CA ARG A 276 21.30 16.15 -3.59
C ARG A 276 20.76 15.00 -2.75
N CYS A 277 21.57 13.98 -2.46
CA CYS A 277 21.17 12.86 -1.60
C CYS A 277 20.78 13.36 -0.20
N ALA A 278 21.56 14.25 0.40
CA ALA A 278 21.25 14.85 1.69
C ALA A 278 19.94 15.64 1.66
N TYR A 279 19.74 16.47 0.62
CA TYR A 279 18.49 17.20 0.43
C TYR A 279 17.29 16.26 0.26
N ASN A 280 17.41 15.20 -0.58
CA ASN A 280 16.37 14.22 -0.77
C ASN A 280 16.04 13.46 0.51
N LEU A 281 17.06 13.10 1.30
CA LEU A 281 16.89 12.44 2.58
C LEU A 281 16.03 13.30 3.53
N VAL A 282 16.39 14.58 3.70
CA VAL A 282 15.63 15.51 4.54
C VAL A 282 14.20 15.69 4.00
N TRP A 283 14.07 15.84 2.69
CA TRP A 283 12.78 16.00 2.03
C TRP A 283 11.86 14.79 2.27
N TYR A 284 12.35 13.55 2.06
CA TYR A 284 11.56 12.33 2.30
C TYR A 284 11.26 12.10 3.78
N LEU A 285 12.22 12.38 4.69
CA LEU A 285 11.96 12.29 6.14
C LEU A 285 10.86 13.27 6.57
N GLY A 286 10.88 14.49 6.06
CA GLY A 286 9.81 15.46 6.29
C GLY A 286 8.45 14.93 5.83
N ARG A 287 8.38 14.29 4.65
CA ARG A 287 7.16 13.67 4.13
C ARG A 287 6.69 12.48 4.98
N VAL A 288 7.60 11.61 5.39
CA VAL A 288 7.29 10.46 6.27
C VAL A 288 6.76 10.91 7.63
N LEU A 289 7.16 12.08 8.12
CA LEU A 289 6.59 12.65 9.35
C LEU A 289 5.23 13.32 9.10
N TRP A 290 5.07 13.99 7.97
CA TRP A 290 3.91 14.84 7.67
C TRP A 290 2.70 14.05 7.13
N PHE A 291 2.91 13.19 6.13
CA PHE A 291 1.79 12.47 5.49
C PHE A 291 1.06 11.47 6.40
N PRO A 292 1.73 10.76 7.34
CA PRO A 292 1.04 9.92 8.32
C PRO A 292 0.54 10.69 9.56
N PHE A 293 0.61 12.01 9.60
CA PHE A 293 0.08 12.79 10.74
C PHE A 293 -1.40 12.48 10.99
N PRO A 294 -1.86 12.36 12.26
CA PRO A 294 -1.12 12.57 13.51
C PRO A 294 -0.34 11.34 14.02
N TRP A 295 -0.40 10.20 13.33
CA TRP A 295 0.16 8.93 13.79
C TRP A 295 1.69 8.92 13.86
N SER A 296 2.35 9.71 13.03
CA SER A 296 3.80 9.92 13.12
C SER A 296 4.21 10.52 14.47
N LEU A 297 3.45 11.49 15.00
CA LEU A 297 3.71 12.08 16.31
C LEU A 297 3.48 11.08 17.45
N THR A 298 2.44 10.27 17.36
CA THR A 298 2.18 9.23 18.39
C THR A 298 3.28 8.17 18.40
N LEU A 299 3.81 7.82 17.23
CA LEU A 299 4.95 6.91 17.13
C LEU A 299 6.23 7.51 17.75
N LEU A 300 6.53 8.77 17.47
CA LEU A 300 7.66 9.49 18.07
C LEU A 300 7.52 9.60 19.58
N ALA A 301 6.33 9.98 20.09
CA ALA A 301 6.05 10.05 21.51
C ALA A 301 6.22 8.68 22.19
N ALA A 302 5.73 7.60 21.58
CA ALA A 302 5.92 6.24 22.10
C ALA A 302 7.39 5.85 22.14
N ALA A 303 8.17 6.15 21.10
CA ALA A 303 9.61 5.90 21.07
C ALA A 303 10.35 6.69 22.14
N TRP A 304 9.99 7.96 22.35
CA TRP A 304 10.53 8.80 23.43
C TRP A 304 10.25 8.24 24.81
N HIS A 305 8.99 7.86 25.10
CA HIS A 305 8.62 7.27 26.39
C HIS A 305 9.35 5.96 26.68
N LEU A 306 9.51 5.10 25.69
CA LEU A 306 10.29 3.85 25.84
C LEU A 306 11.75 4.12 26.17
N ARG A 307 12.35 5.13 25.53
CA ARG A 307 13.75 5.52 25.80
C ARG A 307 13.92 6.14 27.20
N ALA A 308 13.01 7.02 27.61
CA ALA A 308 13.02 7.64 28.94
C ALA A 308 12.83 6.61 30.06
N SER A 309 11.95 5.62 29.86
CA SER A 309 11.70 4.55 30.83
C SER A 309 12.92 3.61 30.98
N ALA A 310 13.65 3.36 29.91
CA ALA A 310 14.88 2.56 29.95
C ALA A 310 15.98 3.20 30.80
N GLY A 311 16.02 4.53 30.87
CA GLY A 311 17.01 5.29 31.68
C GLY A 311 16.60 5.50 33.14
N SER A 312 15.34 5.26 33.53
CA SER A 312 14.79 5.64 34.84
C SER A 312 14.81 4.54 35.90
N GLY A 313 15.37 3.36 35.63
CA GLY A 313 15.40 2.24 36.57
C GLY A 313 14.01 1.69 36.98
N ARG A 314 12.93 2.17 36.35
CA ARG A 314 11.58 1.63 36.58
C ARG A 314 11.48 0.21 36.03
N ASP A 315 10.63 -0.61 36.69
CA ASP A 315 10.45 -2.00 36.34
C ASP A 315 10.40 -2.23 34.82
N PRO A 316 11.40 -2.93 34.23
CA PRO A 316 11.45 -3.17 32.79
C PRO A 316 10.23 -3.96 32.28
N ALA A 317 9.55 -4.69 33.15
CA ALA A 317 8.40 -5.52 32.79
C ALA A 317 7.16 -4.67 32.47
N ALA A 318 6.97 -3.54 33.17
CA ALA A 318 5.82 -2.65 32.95
C ALA A 318 5.92 -1.80 31.65
N SER A 319 7.13 -1.66 31.08
CA SER A 319 7.39 -0.84 29.88
C SER A 319 7.56 -1.66 28.60
N ARG A 320 7.50 -3.01 28.67
CA ARG A 320 7.75 -3.86 27.48
C ARG A 320 6.53 -3.88 26.56
N LEU A 321 6.74 -3.39 25.33
CA LEU A 321 5.81 -3.67 24.24
C LEU A 321 5.71 -5.19 24.05
N ASP A 322 4.49 -5.69 23.84
CA ASP A 322 4.33 -7.09 23.46
C ASP A 322 5.10 -7.43 22.15
N PRO A 323 5.48 -8.69 21.96
CA PRO A 323 6.32 -9.11 20.84
C PRO A 323 5.75 -8.71 19.47
N GLY A 324 4.43 -8.77 19.30
CA GLY A 324 3.77 -8.41 18.03
C GLY A 324 3.93 -6.92 17.72
N THR A 325 3.63 -6.05 18.67
CA THR A 325 3.79 -4.59 18.51
C THR A 325 5.24 -4.21 18.26
N ARG A 326 6.17 -4.85 18.96
CA ARG A 326 7.60 -4.61 18.76
C ARG A 326 8.04 -5.00 17.34
N ALA A 327 7.55 -6.14 16.84
CA ALA A 327 7.81 -6.56 15.47
C ALA A 327 7.25 -5.56 14.44
N GLY A 328 5.98 -5.10 14.64
CA GLY A 328 5.37 -4.10 13.78
C GLY A 328 6.13 -2.76 13.77
N ALA A 329 6.54 -2.28 14.95
CA ALA A 329 7.33 -1.06 15.07
C ALA A 329 8.71 -1.18 14.38
N LEU A 330 9.42 -2.29 14.61
CA LEU A 330 10.68 -2.57 13.95
C LEU A 330 10.52 -2.64 12.43
N PHE A 331 9.48 -3.33 11.95
CA PHE A 331 9.17 -3.39 10.52
C PHE A 331 8.89 -2.01 9.93
N ALA A 332 8.15 -1.14 10.63
CA ALA A 332 7.89 0.22 10.18
C ALA A 332 9.20 1.03 10.02
N VAL A 333 10.09 0.95 11.01
CA VAL A 333 11.42 1.62 10.94
C VAL A 333 12.23 1.10 9.75
N LEU A 334 12.29 -0.22 9.56
CA LEU A 334 13.03 -0.84 8.46
C LEU A 334 12.43 -0.47 7.10
N THR A 335 11.11 -0.39 7.00
CA THR A 335 10.40 0.07 5.79
C THR A 335 10.76 1.51 5.46
N VAL A 336 10.73 2.41 6.45
CA VAL A 336 11.15 3.81 6.26
C VAL A 336 12.61 3.88 5.81
N ALA A 337 13.51 3.18 6.49
CA ALA A 337 14.94 3.18 6.16
C ALA A 337 15.17 2.69 4.72
N LEU A 338 14.48 1.62 4.30
CA LEU A 338 14.57 1.09 2.95
C LEU A 338 14.10 2.10 1.89
N TYR A 339 12.85 2.59 2.02
CA TYR A 339 12.27 3.48 1.02
C TYR A 339 12.97 4.84 0.98
N VAL A 340 13.14 5.47 2.14
CA VAL A 340 13.82 6.78 2.22
C VAL A 340 15.27 6.66 1.78
N GLY A 341 15.99 5.63 2.22
CA GLY A 341 17.39 5.39 1.82
C GLY A 341 17.53 5.26 0.30
N VAL A 342 16.76 4.36 -0.31
CA VAL A 342 16.86 4.11 -1.77
C VAL A 342 16.44 5.34 -2.58
N PHE A 343 15.28 5.93 -2.28
CA PHE A 343 14.79 7.07 -3.07
C PHE A 343 15.54 8.38 -2.82
N SER A 344 16.28 8.48 -1.71
CA SER A 344 17.21 9.62 -1.52
C SER A 344 18.37 9.60 -2.51
N LEU A 345 18.71 8.45 -3.08
CA LEU A 345 19.72 8.32 -4.12
C LEU A 345 19.21 8.67 -5.53
N SER A 346 17.90 8.87 -5.70
CA SER A 346 17.27 9.16 -6.98
C SER A 346 17.37 10.64 -7.35
N ASP A 347 17.53 10.94 -8.62
CA ASP A 347 17.44 12.32 -9.14
C ASP A 347 15.98 12.82 -9.21
N ARG A 348 15.02 11.91 -9.24
CA ARG A 348 13.59 12.22 -9.27
C ARG A 348 13.00 12.12 -7.87
N ARG A 349 12.21 13.11 -7.50
CA ARG A 349 11.46 13.16 -6.24
C ARG A 349 9.97 13.13 -6.53
N ALA A 350 9.27 12.23 -5.85
CA ALA A 350 7.83 12.23 -5.83
C ALA A 350 7.34 11.65 -4.49
N ASP A 351 6.32 12.26 -3.90
CA ASP A 351 5.71 11.82 -2.64
C ASP A 351 5.24 10.37 -2.71
N ARG A 352 4.73 9.94 -3.84
CA ARG A 352 4.24 8.58 -4.09
C ARG A 352 5.30 7.49 -4.03
N TYR A 353 6.58 7.80 -4.21
CA TYR A 353 7.63 6.78 -4.22
C TYR A 353 7.80 6.09 -2.86
N VAL A 354 7.57 6.80 -1.79
CA VAL A 354 7.68 6.28 -0.41
C VAL A 354 6.32 5.98 0.22
N PHE A 355 5.27 5.84 -0.59
CA PHE A 355 3.90 5.59 -0.14
C PHE A 355 3.75 4.42 0.85
N PRO A 356 4.38 3.23 0.65
CA PRO A 356 4.32 2.16 1.63
C PRO A 356 4.90 2.52 3.00
N ALA A 357 5.90 3.41 3.06
CA ALA A 357 6.46 3.87 4.32
C ALA A 357 5.45 4.72 5.12
N TYR A 358 4.61 5.52 4.46
CA TYR A 358 3.54 6.28 5.12
C TYR A 358 2.54 5.35 5.81
N TYR A 359 2.15 4.27 5.14
CA TYR A 359 1.26 3.26 5.72
C TYR A 359 1.91 2.55 6.91
N ALA A 360 3.18 2.19 6.81
CA ALA A 360 3.91 1.53 7.89
C ALA A 360 4.02 2.42 9.15
N VAL A 361 4.37 3.70 8.97
CA VAL A 361 4.43 4.69 10.06
C VAL A 361 3.04 4.97 10.63
N GLY A 362 2.04 5.16 9.75
CA GLY A 362 0.66 5.35 10.17
C GLY A 362 0.14 4.18 10.99
N ALA A 363 0.42 2.95 10.55
CA ALA A 363 0.02 1.74 11.27
C ALA A 363 0.69 1.63 12.64
N ALA A 364 2.00 1.77 12.71
CA ALA A 364 2.74 1.70 13.97
C ALA A 364 2.31 2.80 14.95
N GLY A 365 2.10 4.02 14.46
CA GLY A 365 1.66 5.16 15.29
C GLY A 365 0.23 5.01 15.77
N ALA A 366 -0.69 4.53 14.95
CA ALA A 366 -2.07 4.26 15.35
C ALA A 366 -2.15 3.16 16.41
N VAL A 367 -1.38 2.08 16.30
CA VAL A 367 -1.28 1.04 17.33
C VAL A 367 -0.71 1.62 18.62
N ALA A 368 0.35 2.43 18.54
CA ALA A 368 0.91 3.09 19.72
C ALA A 368 -0.13 3.99 20.41
N ALA A 369 -0.90 4.77 19.67
CA ALA A 369 -1.96 5.63 20.20
C ALA A 369 -3.09 4.83 20.86
N LEU A 370 -3.56 3.76 20.21
CA LEU A 370 -4.60 2.87 20.76
C LEU A 370 -4.15 2.24 22.10
N ARG A 371 -2.88 1.91 22.23
CA ARG A 371 -2.33 1.32 23.44
C ARG A 371 -2.07 2.33 24.55
N ALA A 372 -1.63 3.53 24.19
CA ALA A 372 -1.38 4.60 25.15
C ALA A 372 -2.66 5.20 25.75
N SER A 373 -3.80 5.13 25.03
CA SER A 373 -5.04 5.81 25.42
C SER A 373 -6.22 4.85 25.59
N PRO A 374 -6.68 4.58 26.84
CA PRO A 374 -7.91 3.82 27.07
C PRO A 374 -9.15 4.45 26.41
N ARG A 375 -9.16 5.78 26.23
CA ARG A 375 -10.26 6.48 25.55
C ARG A 375 -10.29 6.15 24.07
N LEU A 376 -9.12 6.20 23.39
CA LEU A 376 -9.02 5.81 21.97
C LEU A 376 -9.37 4.34 21.78
N ARG A 377 -8.98 3.47 22.69
CA ARG A 377 -9.32 2.04 22.64
C ARG A 377 -10.83 1.80 22.77
N ARG A 378 -11.53 2.56 23.61
CA ARG A 378 -12.99 2.53 23.69
C ARG A 378 -13.65 3.03 22.43
N LEU A 379 -13.15 4.13 21.86
CA LEU A 379 -13.62 4.65 20.56
C LEU A 379 -13.38 3.64 19.44
N ALA A 380 -12.28 2.90 19.47
CA ALA A 380 -11.99 1.85 18.49
C ALA A 380 -13.08 0.77 18.43
N GLY A 381 -13.75 0.46 19.55
CA GLY A 381 -14.89 -0.45 19.56
C GLY A 381 -16.10 0.03 18.74
N HIS A 382 -16.18 1.32 18.41
CA HIS A 382 -17.24 1.85 17.54
C HIS A 382 -16.99 1.54 16.07
N PHE A 383 -15.76 1.20 15.68
CA PHE A 383 -15.45 0.78 14.31
C PHE A 383 -16.03 -0.60 13.94
N ASP A 384 -16.55 -1.33 14.90
CA ASP A 384 -17.32 -2.56 14.65
C ASP A 384 -18.78 -2.27 14.21
N ARG A 385 -19.21 -1.01 14.25
CA ARG A 385 -20.56 -0.64 13.86
C ARG A 385 -20.66 -0.42 12.33
N PRO A 386 -21.78 -0.82 11.69
CA PRO A 386 -21.94 -0.75 10.24
C PRO A 386 -21.77 0.66 9.64
N TRP A 387 -22.09 1.69 10.39
CA TRP A 387 -21.99 3.09 9.93
C TRP A 387 -20.56 3.67 10.03
N ALA A 388 -19.68 3.08 10.84
CA ALA A 388 -18.35 3.64 11.09
C ALA A 388 -17.51 3.82 9.81
N PRO A 389 -17.48 2.87 8.85
CA PRO A 389 -16.78 3.05 7.59
C PRO A 389 -17.27 4.26 6.80
N ALA A 390 -18.58 4.44 6.70
CA ALA A 390 -19.16 5.57 5.98
C ALA A 390 -18.71 6.91 6.60
N VAL A 391 -18.74 7.02 7.94
CA VAL A 391 -18.26 8.22 8.63
C VAL A 391 -16.79 8.48 8.36
N VAL A 392 -15.93 7.45 8.42
CA VAL A 392 -14.49 7.59 8.14
C VAL A 392 -14.27 8.11 6.72
N PHE A 393 -14.98 7.57 5.72
CA PHE A 393 -14.83 8.01 4.34
C PHE A 393 -15.38 9.41 4.11
N VAL A 394 -16.52 9.77 4.73
CA VAL A 394 -17.07 11.14 4.68
C VAL A 394 -16.09 12.13 5.29
N VAL A 395 -15.52 11.83 6.46
CA VAL A 395 -14.52 12.69 7.09
C VAL A 395 -13.29 12.86 6.21
N ALA A 396 -12.77 11.76 5.65
CA ALA A 396 -11.62 11.82 4.74
C ALA A 396 -11.94 12.65 3.48
N PHE A 397 -13.15 12.53 2.94
CA PHE A 397 -13.63 13.31 1.81
C PHE A 397 -13.76 14.81 2.12
N LEU A 398 -14.37 15.15 3.25
CA LEU A 398 -14.49 16.55 3.69
C LEU A 398 -13.12 17.18 3.94
N LEU A 399 -12.18 16.45 4.54
CA LEU A 399 -10.81 16.89 4.72
C LEU A 399 -10.12 17.14 3.38
N HIS A 400 -10.33 16.26 2.39
CA HIS A 400 -9.79 16.44 1.03
C HIS A 400 -10.37 17.69 0.36
N LEU A 401 -11.69 17.90 0.43
CA LEU A 401 -12.33 19.11 -0.11
C LEU A 401 -11.81 20.37 0.57
N ALA A 402 -11.72 20.38 1.89
CA ALA A 402 -11.19 21.52 2.64
C ALA A 402 -9.74 21.83 2.24
N GLY A 403 -8.90 20.80 2.08
CA GLY A 403 -7.52 20.95 1.62
C GLY A 403 -7.39 21.55 0.23
N GLY A 404 -8.19 21.03 -0.72
CA GLY A 404 -8.17 21.51 -2.11
C GLY A 404 -8.89 22.85 -2.31
N GLY A 405 -10.01 23.08 -1.59
CA GLY A 405 -10.87 24.25 -1.78
C GLY A 405 -10.39 25.51 -1.06
N LEU A 406 -9.78 25.38 0.11
CA LEU A 406 -9.36 26.53 0.93
C LEU A 406 -7.97 27.06 0.57
N GLY A 407 -7.23 26.40 -0.33
CA GLY A 407 -5.92 26.85 -0.77
C GLY A 407 -4.87 26.97 0.36
N ILE A 408 -5.11 26.33 1.50
CA ILE A 408 -4.24 26.42 2.66
C ILE A 408 -2.96 25.60 2.38
N PRO A 409 -1.78 26.21 2.27
CA PRO A 409 -0.55 25.50 1.88
C PRO A 409 -0.22 24.31 2.78
N THR A 410 -0.56 24.39 4.06
CA THR A 410 -0.39 23.31 5.03
C THR A 410 -1.32 22.13 4.80
N ILE A 411 -2.40 22.32 4.08
CA ILE A 411 -3.37 21.30 3.73
C ILE A 411 -3.22 20.85 2.25
N LYS A 412 -2.34 21.45 1.46
CA LYS A 412 -1.92 20.91 0.15
C LYS A 412 -1.38 19.49 0.22
N VAL A 413 -0.98 19.05 1.39
CA VAL A 413 -0.70 17.64 1.72
C VAL A 413 -1.90 16.72 1.42
N TRP A 414 -3.12 17.23 1.53
CA TRP A 414 -4.36 16.50 1.28
C TRP A 414 -4.73 16.46 -0.21
N ALA A 415 -4.13 17.34 -0.99
CA ALA A 415 -4.13 17.34 -2.44
C ALA A 415 -2.68 17.53 -2.90
N PRO A 416 -1.81 16.49 -2.76
CA PRO A 416 -0.46 16.61 -3.28
C PRO A 416 -0.56 16.90 -4.76
N ASP A 417 0.17 17.93 -5.16
CA ASP A 417 0.17 18.40 -6.53
C ASP A 417 0.35 17.22 -7.49
N SER A 418 -0.62 17.10 -8.22
CA SER A 418 -0.48 17.52 -9.61
C SER A 418 0.90 18.04 -9.98
#